data_8d5096557d3c4448a34858d34b1de0d9
#
_entry.id   8d5096557d3c4448a34858d34b1de0d9
#
_cell.length_a   1.000
_cell.length_b   1.000
_cell.length_c   1.000
_cell.angle_alpha   90.00
_cell.angle_beta   90.00
_cell.angle_gamma   90.00
#
_symmetry.space_group_name_H-M   'P 1'
#
loop_
_entity.id
_entity.type
_entity.pdbx_description
1 polymer ?
#
loop_
_entity_poly.entity_id
_entity_poly.type
_entity_poly.pdbx_seq_one_letter_code
_entity_poly.pdbx_strand_id
1 'polypeptide(L)'
;CRATKWWCDALLGLALHSGGNQWASDSAYGLALDETPSPTRCHWLNLAPLLDDDIRGTYEKMSCGQREAADARIWWVADPLFMTPGNERRTEHFSRVLHTALQEDAANTYGSRWGGDLAELILRFGWAEKWTQEPSQSMYVESKPAITGHEREPGFHFFLTQRPPDSLALITDSVFDIYQ
;
A
#
# COMPACT_ATOMS: atom_id res chain seq x y z
N CYS A 1 11.26 18.69 9.95
CA CYS A 1 9.89 18.69 9.47
C CYS A 1 9.08 19.74 10.23
N ARG A 2 8.21 20.51 9.53
CA ARG A 2 7.35 21.56 10.12
C ARG A 2 5.86 21.17 10.14
N ALA A 3 5.54 19.98 9.68
CA ALA A 3 4.19 19.44 9.67
C ALA A 3 3.81 18.83 11.03
N THR A 4 2.66 18.18 11.13
CA THR A 4 2.28 17.42 12.31
C THR A 4 3.28 16.30 12.59
N LYS A 5 3.43 15.93 13.85
CA LYS A 5 4.44 14.93 14.25
C LYS A 5 4.25 13.62 13.52
N TRP A 6 3.02 13.07 13.48
CA TRP A 6 2.72 11.83 12.79
C TRP A 6 3.11 11.83 11.30
N TRP A 7 2.91 12.97 10.61
CA TRP A 7 3.31 13.12 9.22
C TRP A 7 4.83 13.14 9.06
N CYS A 8 5.56 13.77 10.00
CA CYS A 8 7.02 13.76 10.02
C CYS A 8 7.57 12.36 10.26
N ASP A 9 6.95 11.59 11.17
CA ASP A 9 7.34 10.21 11.45
C ASP A 9 7.05 9.31 10.25
N ALA A 10 5.93 9.51 9.54
CA ALA A 10 5.63 8.82 8.30
C ALA A 10 6.67 9.10 7.19
N LEU A 11 7.05 10.37 7.01
CA LEU A 11 8.11 10.74 6.05
C LEU A 11 9.47 10.14 6.43
N LEU A 12 9.76 10.05 7.73
CA LEU A 12 10.96 9.35 8.22
C LEU A 12 10.89 7.86 7.87
N GLY A 13 9.72 7.23 8.07
CA GLY A 13 9.47 5.85 7.69
C GLY A 13 9.76 5.60 6.21
N LEU A 14 9.27 6.46 5.32
CA LEU A 14 9.53 6.38 3.88
C LEU A 14 11.03 6.52 3.56
N ALA A 15 11.71 7.49 4.15
CA ALA A 15 13.14 7.70 3.93
C ALA A 15 13.97 6.50 4.39
N LEU A 16 13.64 5.92 5.54
CA LEU A 16 14.30 4.73 6.08
C LEU A 16 14.03 3.48 5.22
N HIS A 17 12.78 3.30 4.75
CA HIS A 17 12.42 2.23 3.82
C HIS A 17 13.23 2.34 2.53
N SER A 18 13.27 3.52 1.92
CA SER A 18 14.04 3.77 0.69
C SER A 18 15.54 3.57 0.90
N GLY A 19 16.05 3.78 2.11
CA GLY A 19 17.43 3.51 2.51
C GLY A 19 17.71 2.04 2.87
N GLY A 20 16.70 1.15 2.81
CA GLY A 20 16.85 -0.28 3.13
C GLY A 20 16.85 -0.61 4.62
N ASN A 21 16.60 0.36 5.51
CA ASN A 21 16.51 0.12 6.95
C ASN A 21 15.08 -0.21 7.36
N GLN A 22 14.65 -1.45 7.10
CA GLN A 22 13.28 -1.89 7.28
C GLN A 22 12.83 -1.84 8.75
N TRP A 23 13.69 -2.25 9.68
CA TRP A 23 13.37 -2.21 11.11
C TRP A 23 13.08 -0.79 11.62
N ALA A 24 13.95 0.16 11.31
CA ALA A 24 13.74 1.55 11.72
C ALA A 24 12.53 2.17 10.99
N SER A 25 12.30 1.80 9.73
CA SER A 25 11.12 2.20 8.95
C SER A 25 9.83 1.70 9.61
N ASP A 26 9.78 0.41 9.97
CA ASP A 26 8.61 -0.18 10.61
C ASP A 26 8.29 0.50 11.94
N SER A 27 9.32 0.79 12.74
CA SER A 27 9.18 1.54 13.99
C SER A 27 8.65 2.96 13.76
N ALA A 28 9.16 3.67 12.74
CA ALA A 28 8.73 5.03 12.41
C ALA A 28 7.27 5.06 11.94
N TYR A 29 6.85 4.10 11.11
CA TYR A 29 5.44 3.96 10.72
C TYR A 29 4.54 3.60 11.89
N GLY A 30 5.00 2.77 12.82
CA GLY A 30 4.28 2.48 14.06
C GLY A 30 3.98 3.76 14.85
N LEU A 31 5.01 4.57 15.12
CA LEU A 31 4.87 5.86 15.80
C LEU A 31 3.94 6.83 15.05
N ALA A 32 4.06 6.88 13.72
CA ALA A 32 3.18 7.70 12.89
C ALA A 32 1.72 7.28 13.06
N LEU A 33 1.42 5.99 12.97
CA LEU A 33 0.05 5.47 13.09
C LEU A 33 -0.55 5.70 14.47
N ASP A 34 0.23 5.60 15.54
CA ASP A 34 -0.24 5.83 16.92
C ASP A 34 -0.73 7.27 17.13
N GLU A 35 -0.12 8.22 16.44
CA GLU A 35 -0.46 9.65 16.56
C GLU A 35 -1.39 10.14 15.42
N THR A 36 -1.65 9.32 14.41
CA THR A 36 -2.51 9.69 13.28
C THR A 36 -3.98 9.79 13.73
N PRO A 37 -4.70 10.87 13.35
CA PRO A 37 -6.13 11.00 13.64
C PRO A 37 -6.93 9.82 13.10
N SER A 38 -7.92 9.37 13.88
CA SER A 38 -8.69 8.15 13.61
C SER A 38 -9.20 7.99 12.17
N PRO A 39 -9.81 9.01 11.52
CA PRO A 39 -10.26 8.85 10.13
C PRO A 39 -9.11 8.56 9.16
N THR A 40 -8.00 9.26 9.30
CA THR A 40 -6.81 9.07 8.46
C THR A 40 -6.14 7.74 8.77
N ARG A 41 -6.02 7.36 10.04
CA ARG A 41 -5.50 6.05 10.46
C ARG A 41 -6.29 4.91 9.82
N CYS A 42 -7.61 4.95 9.88
CA CYS A 42 -8.47 3.94 9.26
C CYS A 42 -8.28 3.86 7.74
N HIS A 43 -8.05 4.97 7.09
CA HIS A 43 -7.75 5.00 5.66
C HIS A 43 -6.39 4.36 5.36
N TRP A 44 -5.35 4.67 6.13
CA TRP A 44 -4.01 4.11 5.94
C TRP A 44 -3.93 2.61 6.24
N LEU A 45 -4.75 2.13 7.19
CA LEU A 45 -4.84 0.72 7.53
C LEU A 45 -5.76 -0.08 6.57
N ASN A 46 -6.31 0.55 5.53
CA ASN A 46 -7.24 -0.12 4.63
C ASN A 46 -6.51 -1.00 3.60
N LEU A 47 -6.58 -2.30 3.78
CA LEU A 47 -6.00 -3.31 2.88
C LEU A 47 -6.94 -3.75 1.75
N ALA A 48 -8.19 -3.24 1.70
CA ALA A 48 -9.16 -3.65 0.68
C ALA A 48 -8.60 -3.64 -0.77
N PRO A 49 -7.78 -2.64 -1.18
CA PRO A 49 -7.21 -2.65 -2.52
C PRO A 49 -6.26 -3.82 -2.81
N LEU A 50 -5.72 -4.47 -1.77
CA LEU A 50 -4.77 -5.57 -1.90
C LEU A 50 -5.43 -6.95 -1.85
N LEU A 51 -6.71 -7.00 -1.46
CA LEU A 51 -7.44 -8.25 -1.27
C LEU A 51 -8.17 -8.68 -2.53
N ASP A 52 -8.32 -9.99 -2.70
CA ASP A 52 -9.17 -10.57 -3.73
C ASP A 52 -10.64 -10.25 -3.49
N ASP A 53 -11.45 -10.22 -4.53
CA ASP A 53 -12.83 -9.73 -4.49
C ASP A 53 -13.72 -10.51 -3.52
N ASP A 54 -13.52 -11.81 -3.38
CA ASP A 54 -14.27 -12.70 -2.47
C ASP A 54 -14.05 -12.31 -0.99
N ILE A 55 -12.86 -11.84 -0.65
CA ILE A 55 -12.48 -11.43 0.72
C ILE A 55 -12.75 -9.94 0.94
N ARG A 56 -12.49 -9.13 -0.07
CA ARG A 56 -12.66 -7.67 -0.05
C ARG A 56 -14.04 -7.28 0.45
N GLY A 57 -15.10 -7.89 -0.10
CA GLY A 57 -16.48 -7.58 0.28
C GLY A 57 -16.82 -7.87 1.75
N THR A 58 -16.12 -8.82 2.39
CA THR A 58 -16.25 -9.09 3.82
C THR A 58 -15.41 -8.11 4.65
N TYR A 59 -14.20 -7.85 4.23
CA TYR A 59 -13.28 -6.91 4.87
C TYR A 59 -13.85 -5.47 4.90
N GLU A 60 -14.45 -5.01 3.83
CA GLU A 60 -15.05 -3.68 3.74
C GLU A 60 -16.23 -3.46 4.71
N LYS A 61 -16.92 -4.54 5.11
CA LYS A 61 -18.00 -4.48 6.11
C LYS A 61 -17.49 -4.40 7.55
N MET A 62 -16.21 -4.63 7.78
CA MET A 62 -15.62 -4.55 9.11
C MET A 62 -15.50 -3.11 9.59
N SER A 63 -15.67 -2.89 10.89
CA SER A 63 -15.30 -1.63 11.53
C SER A 63 -13.79 -1.42 11.49
N CYS A 64 -13.35 -0.17 11.69
CA CYS A 64 -11.91 0.15 11.71
C CYS A 64 -11.12 -0.70 12.71
N GLY A 65 -11.63 -0.88 13.93
CA GLY A 65 -10.96 -1.71 14.94
C GLY A 65 -10.91 -3.20 14.58
N GLN A 66 -11.93 -3.72 13.89
CA GLN A 66 -11.91 -5.09 13.40
C GLN A 66 -10.90 -5.28 12.28
N ARG A 67 -10.79 -4.29 11.36
CA ARG A 67 -9.74 -4.30 10.32
C ARG A 67 -8.35 -4.27 10.95
N GLU A 68 -8.10 -3.42 11.92
CA GLU A 68 -6.81 -3.31 12.59
C GLU A 68 -6.37 -4.66 13.20
N ALA A 69 -7.31 -5.41 13.80
CA ALA A 69 -7.01 -6.75 14.33
C ALA A 69 -6.74 -7.78 13.22
N ALA A 70 -7.45 -7.71 12.08
CA ALA A 70 -7.20 -8.55 10.92
C ALA A 70 -5.86 -8.21 10.27
N ASP A 71 -5.57 -6.92 10.09
CA ASP A 71 -4.35 -6.43 9.45
C ASP A 71 -3.09 -6.84 10.23
N ALA A 72 -3.14 -6.80 11.55
CA ALA A 72 -2.02 -7.25 12.37
C ALA A 72 -1.63 -8.72 12.08
N ARG A 73 -2.61 -9.58 11.83
CA ARG A 73 -2.39 -10.99 11.47
C ARG A 73 -1.91 -11.14 10.03
N ILE A 74 -2.51 -10.38 9.10
CA ILE A 74 -2.09 -10.37 7.70
C ILE A 74 -0.61 -9.99 7.61
N TRP A 75 -0.20 -8.94 8.30
CA TRP A 75 1.19 -8.50 8.31
C TRP A 75 2.13 -9.53 8.95
N TRP A 76 1.69 -10.20 10.00
CA TRP A 76 2.49 -11.24 10.62
C TRP A 76 2.73 -12.43 9.68
N VAL A 77 1.71 -12.86 8.93
CA VAL A 77 1.84 -13.95 7.94
C VAL A 77 2.60 -13.51 6.69
N ALA A 78 2.47 -12.24 6.30
CA ALA A 78 3.08 -11.68 5.09
C ALA A 78 4.56 -11.30 5.28
N ASP A 79 5.12 -11.45 6.47
CA ASP A 79 6.53 -11.13 6.75
C ASP A 79 7.47 -12.12 6.04
N PRO A 80 8.24 -11.68 5.02
CA PRO A 80 9.08 -12.61 4.25
C PRO A 80 10.36 -13.01 4.98
N LEU A 81 10.82 -12.19 5.93
CA LEU A 81 12.05 -12.41 6.68
C LEU A 81 11.77 -12.58 8.18
N PHE A 82 10.86 -13.44 8.50
CA PHE A 82 10.31 -13.72 9.82
C PHE A 82 11.32 -13.73 10.99
N MET A 83 12.61 -13.98 10.70
CA MET A 83 13.70 -14.02 11.67
C MET A 83 14.41 -12.69 11.86
N THR A 84 14.09 -11.68 11.08
CA THR A 84 14.70 -10.35 11.16
C THR A 84 13.71 -9.35 11.79
N PRO A 85 14.19 -8.37 12.57
CA PRO A 85 13.32 -7.32 13.08
C PRO A 85 12.74 -6.43 11.98
N GLY A 86 11.45 -6.11 12.08
CA GLY A 86 10.72 -5.30 11.09
C GLY A 86 9.97 -6.18 10.09
N ASN A 87 8.99 -5.59 9.42
CA ASN A 87 8.18 -6.27 8.42
C ASN A 87 8.29 -5.52 7.08
N GLU A 88 9.00 -6.11 6.12
CA GLU A 88 9.30 -5.47 4.84
C GLU A 88 8.02 -5.23 4.01
N ARG A 89 7.05 -6.15 4.08
CA ARG A 89 5.77 -5.99 3.37
C ARG A 89 4.94 -4.87 3.95
N ARG A 90 4.92 -4.75 5.26
CA ARG A 90 4.21 -3.67 5.95
C ARG A 90 4.84 -2.31 5.68
N THR A 91 6.16 -2.21 5.74
CA THR A 91 6.86 -0.96 5.43
C THR A 91 6.71 -0.56 3.96
N GLU A 92 6.74 -1.52 3.04
CA GLU A 92 6.45 -1.29 1.62
C GLU A 92 5.03 -0.75 1.44
N HIS A 93 4.02 -1.36 2.08
CA HIS A 93 2.65 -0.89 2.00
C HIS A 93 2.50 0.55 2.48
N PHE A 94 3.00 0.89 3.67
CA PHE A 94 2.91 2.26 4.17
C PHE A 94 3.71 3.26 3.34
N SER A 95 4.82 2.84 2.76
CA SER A 95 5.58 3.66 1.81
C SER A 95 4.74 3.97 0.57
N ARG A 96 3.98 3.01 0.05
CA ARG A 96 3.06 3.21 -1.06
C ARG A 96 1.87 4.09 -0.69
N VAL A 97 1.27 3.87 0.49
CA VAL A 97 0.20 4.74 1.01
C VAL A 97 0.67 6.19 1.12
N LEU A 98 1.84 6.40 1.72
CA LEU A 98 2.41 7.75 1.84
C LEU A 98 2.74 8.34 0.47
N HIS A 99 3.25 7.55 -0.46
CA HIS A 99 3.54 7.98 -1.82
C HIS A 99 2.25 8.44 -2.53
N THR A 100 1.15 7.69 -2.40
CA THR A 100 -0.14 8.12 -2.96
C THR A 100 -0.60 9.45 -2.36
N ALA A 101 -0.49 9.62 -1.04
CA ALA A 101 -0.86 10.86 -0.37
C ALA A 101 0.02 12.06 -0.79
N LEU A 102 1.31 11.83 -1.04
CA LEU A 102 2.21 12.88 -1.55
C LEU A 102 1.88 13.28 -2.99
N GLN A 103 1.39 12.33 -3.80
CA GLN A 103 1.06 12.59 -5.21
C GLN A 103 -0.32 13.22 -5.41
N GLU A 104 -1.22 13.08 -4.44
CA GLU A 104 -2.58 13.62 -4.55
C GLU A 104 -2.60 15.12 -4.84
N ASP A 105 -1.73 15.88 -4.17
CA ASP A 105 -1.60 17.33 -4.32
C ASP A 105 -0.41 17.73 -5.19
N ALA A 106 0.36 16.80 -5.72
CA ALA A 106 1.55 17.10 -6.51
C ALA A 106 1.20 17.56 -7.93
N ALA A 107 1.97 18.50 -8.43
CA ALA A 107 1.91 18.87 -9.85
C ALA A 107 2.40 17.69 -10.70
N ASN A 108 1.47 17.08 -11.44
CA ASN A 108 1.76 15.90 -12.24
C ASN A 108 2.35 16.30 -13.59
N THR A 109 3.66 16.12 -13.75
CA THR A 109 4.39 16.44 -14.99
C THR A 109 4.01 15.53 -16.16
N TYR A 110 3.43 14.37 -15.89
CA TYR A 110 3.04 13.39 -16.92
C TYR A 110 1.64 13.65 -17.49
N GLY A 111 0.88 14.61 -16.91
CA GLY A 111 -0.45 14.99 -17.38
C GLY A 111 -1.53 13.94 -17.10
N SER A 112 -1.23 12.86 -16.41
CA SER A 112 -2.23 11.90 -15.92
C SER A 112 -3.05 12.53 -14.80
N ARG A 113 -4.35 12.26 -14.78
CA ARG A 113 -5.21 12.70 -13.69
C ARG A 113 -4.99 11.78 -12.49
N TRP A 114 -4.71 12.37 -11.35
CA TRP A 114 -4.72 11.63 -10.11
C TRP A 114 -6.16 11.20 -9.79
N GLY A 115 -6.35 9.95 -9.38
CA GLY A 115 -7.65 9.39 -9.04
C GLY A 115 -7.50 8.06 -8.30
N GLY A 116 -8.62 7.49 -7.88
CA GLY A 116 -8.66 6.24 -7.13
C GLY A 116 -7.97 5.08 -7.84
N ASP A 117 -8.15 4.99 -9.17
CA ASP A 117 -7.54 3.91 -9.97
C ASP A 117 -6.01 3.99 -9.96
N LEU A 118 -5.44 5.21 -10.08
CA LEU A 118 -3.99 5.38 -10.03
C LEU A 118 -3.45 5.12 -8.63
N ALA A 119 -4.16 5.55 -7.59
CA ALA A 119 -3.81 5.25 -6.21
C ALA A 119 -3.82 3.74 -5.96
N GLU A 120 -4.84 3.01 -6.42
CA GLU A 120 -4.91 1.55 -6.30
C GLU A 120 -3.76 0.86 -7.04
N LEU A 121 -3.41 1.32 -8.25
CA LEU A 121 -2.27 0.79 -8.99
C LEU A 121 -0.96 0.96 -8.21
N ILE A 122 -0.74 2.12 -7.61
CA ILE A 122 0.46 2.35 -6.81
C ILE A 122 0.47 1.48 -5.55
N LEU A 123 -0.66 1.32 -4.87
CA LEU A 123 -0.76 0.45 -3.70
C LEU A 123 -0.45 -1.01 -4.06
N ARG A 124 -0.91 -1.49 -5.21
CA ARG A 124 -0.70 -2.87 -5.67
C ARG A 124 0.71 -3.09 -6.22
N PHE A 125 1.18 -2.22 -7.10
CA PHE A 125 2.37 -2.46 -7.93
C PHE A 125 3.56 -1.55 -7.59
N GLY A 126 3.34 -0.50 -6.82
CA GLY A 126 4.34 0.52 -6.56
C GLY A 126 4.38 1.62 -7.63
N TRP A 127 5.34 2.52 -7.50
CA TRP A 127 5.54 3.60 -8.47
C TRP A 127 6.19 3.07 -9.74
N ALA A 128 5.70 3.52 -10.88
CA ALA A 128 6.27 3.12 -12.17
C ALA A 128 7.71 3.63 -12.34
N GLU A 129 8.62 2.75 -12.74
CA GLU A 129 10.02 3.10 -13.00
C GLU A 129 10.23 3.75 -14.37
N LYS A 130 9.36 3.43 -15.34
CA LYS A 130 9.41 3.96 -16.70
C LYS A 130 8.04 4.42 -17.13
N TRP A 131 8.01 5.44 -17.96
CA TRP A 131 6.78 5.97 -18.51
C TRP A 131 6.92 6.05 -20.03
N THR A 132 5.91 5.56 -20.73
CA THR A 132 5.76 5.75 -22.18
C THR A 132 4.60 6.66 -22.46
N GLN A 133 4.80 7.58 -23.40
CA GLN A 133 3.76 8.45 -23.93
C GLN A 133 3.51 8.08 -25.39
N GLU A 134 2.31 7.58 -25.67
CA GLU A 134 1.91 7.33 -27.04
C GLU A 134 1.39 8.64 -27.66
N PRO A 135 1.89 9.03 -28.85
CA PRO A 135 1.36 10.19 -29.55
C PRO A 135 -0.10 9.95 -29.92
N SER A 136 -0.93 10.99 -29.82
CA SER A 136 -2.31 10.92 -30.27
C SER A 136 -2.36 10.53 -31.75
N GLN A 137 -2.97 9.40 -32.06
CA GLN A 137 -3.09 8.90 -33.45
C GLN A 137 -4.21 9.54 -34.26
N SER A 138 -4.99 10.42 -33.67
CA SER A 138 -6.15 11.01 -34.35
C SER A 138 -5.90 12.44 -34.75
N MET A 139 -5.92 12.69 -36.06
CA MET A 139 -5.91 14.05 -36.64
C MET A 139 -7.24 14.79 -36.47
N TYR A 140 -8.31 14.12 -36.01
CA TYR A 140 -9.68 14.67 -35.98
C TYR A 140 -10.31 14.76 -34.60
N VAL A 141 -9.69 14.16 -33.58
CA VAL A 141 -10.17 14.23 -32.22
C VAL A 141 -8.99 14.66 -31.35
N GLU A 142 -9.20 15.67 -30.54
CA GLU A 142 -8.24 16.15 -29.53
C GLU A 142 -8.09 15.09 -28.43
N SER A 143 -7.56 13.92 -28.82
CA SER A 143 -7.27 12.84 -27.90
C SER A 143 -5.97 13.17 -27.17
N LYS A 144 -6.04 13.25 -25.84
CA LYS A 144 -4.84 13.38 -25.03
C LYS A 144 -3.97 12.14 -25.23
N PRO A 145 -2.64 12.31 -25.31
CA PRO A 145 -1.74 11.17 -25.42
C PRO A 145 -1.93 10.22 -24.23
N ALA A 146 -1.98 8.94 -24.51
CA ALA A 146 -1.99 7.94 -23.46
C ALA A 146 -0.61 7.88 -22.80
N ILE A 147 -0.59 7.89 -21.47
CA ILE A 147 0.63 7.74 -20.68
C ILE A 147 0.52 6.43 -19.91
N THR A 148 1.48 5.55 -20.14
CA THR A 148 1.54 4.24 -19.49
C THR A 148 2.78 4.15 -18.62
N GLY A 149 2.60 3.80 -17.36
CA GLY A 149 3.68 3.50 -16.43
C GLY A 149 4.07 2.02 -16.52
N HIS A 150 5.34 1.74 -16.36
CA HIS A 150 5.88 0.37 -16.38
C HIS A 150 6.67 0.12 -15.10
N GLU A 151 6.47 -1.05 -14.52
CA GLU A 151 7.29 -1.53 -13.41
C GLU A 151 8.56 -2.21 -13.91
N ARG A 152 9.49 -2.43 -13.00
CA ARG A 152 10.72 -3.17 -13.27
C ARG A 152 10.43 -4.66 -13.38
N GLU A 153 10.97 -5.31 -14.40
CA GLU A 153 10.91 -6.77 -14.48
C GLU A 153 12.15 -7.41 -13.78
N PRO A 154 11.94 -8.47 -12.98
CA PRO A 154 10.67 -9.00 -12.52
C PRO A 154 10.02 -8.12 -11.47
N GLY A 155 8.76 -7.71 -11.69
CA GLY A 155 8.01 -6.90 -10.74
C GLY A 155 7.72 -7.67 -9.46
N PHE A 156 7.88 -7.00 -8.33
CA PHE A 156 7.37 -7.50 -7.06
C PHE A 156 5.89 -7.13 -6.98
N HIS A 157 5.03 -8.09 -7.29
CA HIS A 157 3.61 -7.93 -7.07
C HIS A 157 3.32 -8.04 -5.57
N PHE A 158 2.72 -7.01 -5.01
CA PHE A 158 2.26 -7.02 -3.62
C PHE A 158 0.89 -7.73 -3.55
N PHE A 159 0.84 -8.97 -4.00
CA PHE A 159 -0.31 -9.82 -3.78
C PHE A 159 0.01 -10.81 -2.66
N LEU A 160 -0.99 -11.11 -1.86
CA LEU A 160 -1.04 -12.37 -1.14
C LEU A 160 -1.22 -13.45 -2.23
N THR A 161 -0.10 -13.98 -2.74
CA THR A 161 -0.07 -14.93 -3.87
C THR A 161 -0.59 -16.32 -3.49
N GLN A 162 -0.77 -16.58 -2.20
CA GLN A 162 -1.48 -17.77 -1.73
C GLN A 162 -2.90 -17.33 -1.40
N ARG A 163 -3.86 -18.01 -2.04
CA ARG A 163 -5.27 -17.84 -1.72
C ARG A 163 -5.43 -17.97 -0.22
N PRO A 164 -5.87 -16.93 0.49
CA PRO A 164 -6.13 -17.06 1.91
C PRO A 164 -7.21 -18.13 2.09
N PRO A 165 -7.22 -18.81 3.22
CA PRO A 165 -8.25 -19.79 3.51
C PRO A 165 -9.63 -19.18 3.28
N ASP A 166 -10.58 -19.97 2.78
CA ASP A 166 -11.89 -19.57 2.21
C ASP A 166 -12.78 -18.68 3.12
N SER A 167 -12.30 -18.30 4.29
CA SER A 167 -12.94 -17.29 5.13
C SER A 167 -11.93 -16.47 5.91
N LEU A 168 -12.18 -15.17 5.99
CA LEU A 168 -11.50 -14.24 6.92
C LEU A 168 -11.60 -14.70 8.40
N ALA A 169 -12.58 -15.52 8.75
CA ALA A 169 -12.72 -16.13 10.06
C ALA A 169 -11.50 -17.00 10.41
N LEU A 170 -10.95 -17.73 9.45
CA LEU A 170 -9.72 -18.52 9.65
C LEU A 170 -8.48 -17.67 9.89
N ILE A 171 -8.43 -16.46 9.31
CA ILE A 171 -7.40 -15.48 9.63
C ILE A 171 -7.61 -14.92 11.06
N THR A 172 -8.84 -14.93 11.56
CA THR A 172 -9.18 -14.38 12.87
C THR A 172 -9.06 -15.38 14.02
N ASP A 173 -9.20 -16.68 13.79
CA ASP A 173 -9.35 -17.65 14.89
C ASP A 173 -8.09 -18.43 15.25
N SER A 174 -7.17 -18.72 14.34
CA SER A 174 -5.91 -19.37 14.70
C SER A 174 -4.85 -19.28 13.61
N VAL A 175 -3.76 -18.62 13.91
CA VAL A 175 -2.58 -18.60 13.06
C VAL A 175 -1.89 -19.96 13.02
N PHE A 176 -2.16 -20.83 14.00
CA PHE A 176 -1.52 -22.15 14.11
C PHE A 176 -2.19 -23.23 13.26
N ASP A 177 -3.42 -23.02 12.79
CA ASP A 177 -4.13 -24.00 11.96
C ASP A 177 -3.73 -23.96 10.47
N ILE A 178 -2.92 -22.99 10.07
CA ILE A 178 -2.46 -22.82 8.69
C ILE A 178 -1.28 -23.76 8.35
N TYR A 179 -0.67 -24.40 9.37
CA TYR A 179 0.51 -25.26 9.23
C TYR A 179 0.27 -26.73 9.59
N GLN A 180 -0.97 -27.19 9.63
CA GLN A 180 -1.27 -28.63 9.79
C GLN A 180 -1.69 -29.28 8.48
#